data_9639ec715fc26d1169e598ceac2b8fc3
#
_entry.id   9639ec715fc26d1169e598ceac2b8fc3
#
_cell.length_a   1.000
_cell.length_b   1.000
_cell.length_c   1.000
_cell.angle_alpha   90.00
_cell.angle_beta   90.00
_cell.angle_gamma   90.00
#
_symmetry.space_group_name_H-M   'P 1'
#
loop_
_entity.id
_entity.type
_entity.pdbx_description
1 polymer ?
#
loop_
_entity_poly.entity_id
_entity_poly.type
_entity_poly.pdbx_seq_one_letter_code
_entity_poly.pdbx_strand_id
1 'polypeptide(L)'
;QLTVADFEVAARLIGEGAVWVVTNGDTTLPLQWGTAPGNGAYVDLLRTATGQEPVAVAGKPQSPLYELAVDRLGTAPQRTLAVGDRLDTDIAGARAAGLDSAWVLTGVDRPSALLGTDLDPTFVIASLSELLQPYAVPSPHEGTWRCASATARLEDGALTIERGDAEPIEAVRAGLAALIELRARNADGDAADRAGDEAGSSSTSALQVGGAVLDDLMDAAAGG
;
A
#
# COMPACT_ATOMS: atom_id res chain seq x y z
N GLN A 1 7.51 -9.37 -27.48
CA GLN A 1 7.37 -7.92 -27.28
C GLN A 1 6.06 -7.48 -27.91
N LEU A 2 5.18 -6.78 -27.17
CA LEU A 2 3.92 -6.27 -27.71
C LEU A 2 4.19 -5.13 -28.71
N THR A 3 3.39 -5.10 -29.78
CA THR A 3 3.45 -4.11 -30.84
C THR A 3 2.12 -3.35 -30.95
N VAL A 4 2.09 -2.24 -31.66
CA VAL A 4 0.84 -1.51 -31.96
C VAL A 4 -0.18 -2.42 -32.65
N ALA A 5 0.26 -3.28 -33.57
CA ALA A 5 -0.62 -4.21 -34.27
C ALA A 5 -1.31 -5.20 -33.31
N ASP A 6 -0.68 -5.60 -32.21
CA ASP A 6 -1.31 -6.48 -31.21
C ASP A 6 -2.47 -5.77 -30.51
N PHE A 7 -2.34 -4.47 -30.21
CA PHE A 7 -3.42 -3.67 -29.64
C PHE A 7 -4.57 -3.42 -30.62
N GLU A 8 -4.26 -3.22 -31.91
CA GLU A 8 -5.29 -3.12 -32.97
C GLU A 8 -6.11 -4.41 -33.06
N VAL A 9 -5.43 -5.58 -33.01
CA VAL A 9 -6.10 -6.88 -33.00
C VAL A 9 -6.95 -7.05 -31.73
N ALA A 10 -6.42 -6.70 -30.56
CA ALA A 10 -7.14 -6.78 -29.30
C ALA A 10 -8.40 -5.89 -29.30
N ALA A 11 -8.27 -4.62 -29.75
CA ALA A 11 -9.38 -3.69 -29.84
C ALA A 11 -10.48 -4.20 -30.79
N ARG A 12 -10.10 -4.76 -31.93
CA ARG A 12 -11.03 -5.37 -32.88
C ARG A 12 -11.78 -6.55 -32.25
N LEU A 13 -11.07 -7.48 -31.61
CA LEU A 13 -11.68 -8.65 -30.97
C LEU A 13 -12.64 -8.26 -29.85
N ILE A 14 -12.27 -7.28 -29.02
CA ILE A 14 -13.16 -6.72 -27.98
C ILE A 14 -14.40 -6.13 -28.62
N GLY A 15 -14.27 -5.36 -29.70
CA GLY A 15 -15.38 -4.79 -30.45
C GLY A 15 -16.30 -5.85 -31.09
N GLU A 16 -15.74 -7.00 -31.47
CA GLU A 16 -16.47 -8.17 -31.98
C GLU A 16 -17.14 -9.01 -30.87
N GLY A 17 -16.99 -8.63 -29.59
CA GLY A 17 -17.63 -9.29 -28.46
C GLY A 17 -16.77 -10.38 -27.78
N ALA A 18 -15.48 -10.39 -27.98
CA ALA A 18 -14.59 -11.29 -27.24
C ALA A 18 -14.63 -11.00 -25.74
N VAL A 19 -14.58 -12.04 -24.92
CA VAL A 19 -14.49 -11.91 -23.46
C VAL A 19 -13.12 -11.35 -23.10
N TRP A 20 -13.10 -10.14 -22.55
CA TRP A 20 -11.88 -9.45 -22.16
C TRP A 20 -11.63 -9.58 -20.65
N VAL A 21 -10.58 -10.30 -20.28
CA VAL A 21 -10.14 -10.51 -18.89
C VAL A 21 -8.74 -9.91 -18.72
N VAL A 22 -8.53 -9.20 -17.62
CA VAL A 22 -7.28 -8.51 -17.27
C VAL A 22 -6.58 -9.25 -16.14
N THR A 23 -5.27 -9.36 -16.22
CA THR A 23 -4.46 -10.10 -15.23
C THR A 23 -4.09 -9.27 -14.00
N ASN A 24 -3.89 -7.96 -14.14
CA ASN A 24 -3.66 -6.99 -13.05
C ASN A 24 -3.90 -5.56 -13.55
N GLY A 25 -4.07 -4.64 -12.60
CA GLY A 25 -4.32 -3.21 -12.85
C GLY A 25 -3.09 -2.31 -12.69
N ASP A 26 -1.87 -2.85 -12.54
CA ASP A 26 -0.66 -2.05 -12.33
C ASP A 26 -0.42 -1.10 -13.51
N THR A 27 -0.52 0.21 -13.29
CA THR A 27 -0.37 1.21 -14.36
C THR A 27 1.07 1.52 -14.69
N THR A 28 1.99 1.23 -13.79
CA THR A 28 3.42 1.51 -13.93
C THR A 28 4.28 0.27 -13.68
N LEU A 29 5.46 0.25 -14.32
CA LEU A 29 6.49 -0.76 -14.11
C LEU A 29 7.82 -0.05 -13.86
N PRO A 30 8.43 -0.18 -12.66
CA PRO A 30 9.74 0.40 -12.38
C PRO A 30 10.83 -0.36 -13.14
N LEU A 31 11.73 0.38 -13.79
CA LEU A 31 12.89 -0.13 -14.49
C LEU A 31 14.14 0.66 -14.07
N GLN A 32 15.33 0.14 -14.34
CA GLN A 32 16.60 0.80 -13.99
C GLN A 32 16.77 2.24 -14.53
N TRP A 33 16.13 2.54 -15.66
CA TRP A 33 16.20 3.86 -16.31
C TRP A 33 15.02 4.79 -15.94
N GLY A 34 14.04 4.32 -15.15
CA GLY A 34 12.85 5.09 -14.78
C GLY A 34 11.57 4.25 -14.80
N THR A 35 10.43 4.87 -15.14
CA THR A 35 9.12 4.23 -15.11
C THR A 35 8.64 3.90 -16.52
N ALA A 36 8.21 2.66 -16.74
CA ALA A 36 7.55 2.20 -17.95
C ALA A 36 6.05 1.99 -17.73
N PRO A 37 5.24 1.93 -18.81
CA PRO A 37 3.85 1.51 -18.70
C PRO A 37 3.74 0.08 -18.18
N GLY A 38 2.89 -0.11 -17.15
CA GLY A 38 2.45 -1.41 -16.67
C GLY A 38 1.23 -1.94 -17.42
N ASN A 39 0.72 -3.10 -17.02
CA ASN A 39 -0.42 -3.74 -17.68
C ASN A 39 -1.68 -2.85 -17.64
N GLY A 40 -1.93 -2.14 -16.54
CA GLY A 40 -3.06 -1.23 -16.38
C GLY A 40 -3.08 -0.10 -17.41
N ALA A 41 -1.90 0.44 -17.78
CA ALA A 41 -1.81 1.47 -18.82
C ALA A 41 -2.24 0.94 -20.20
N TYR A 42 -1.95 -0.33 -20.51
CA TYR A 42 -2.44 -0.99 -21.74
C TYR A 42 -3.92 -1.29 -21.70
N VAL A 43 -4.45 -1.60 -20.52
CA VAL A 43 -5.90 -1.74 -20.29
C VAL A 43 -6.61 -0.42 -20.55
N ASP A 44 -6.09 0.70 -20.03
CA ASP A 44 -6.66 2.03 -20.23
C ASP A 44 -6.61 2.48 -21.71
N LEU A 45 -5.55 2.11 -22.42
CA LEU A 45 -5.46 2.30 -23.88
C LEU A 45 -6.62 1.59 -24.61
N LEU A 46 -6.86 0.32 -24.27
CA LEU A 46 -7.94 -0.48 -24.87
C LEU A 46 -9.32 0.03 -24.46
N ARG A 47 -9.51 0.44 -23.21
CA ARG A 47 -10.74 1.10 -22.73
C ARG A 47 -11.05 2.36 -23.57
N THR A 48 -10.05 3.21 -23.72
CA THR A 48 -10.17 4.46 -24.50
C THR A 48 -10.50 4.18 -25.97
N ALA A 49 -9.85 3.17 -26.56
CA ALA A 49 -10.04 2.84 -27.96
C ALA A 49 -11.39 2.17 -28.26
N THR A 50 -11.89 1.33 -27.35
CA THR A 50 -13.08 0.51 -27.59
C THR A 50 -14.35 1.04 -26.92
N GLY A 51 -14.21 1.91 -25.90
CA GLY A 51 -15.31 2.32 -25.03
C GLY A 51 -15.88 1.19 -24.18
N GLN A 52 -15.18 0.06 -24.05
CA GLN A 52 -15.62 -1.12 -23.30
C GLN A 52 -14.76 -1.34 -22.06
N GLU A 53 -15.36 -1.98 -21.03
CA GLU A 53 -14.68 -2.40 -19.81
C GLU A 53 -14.37 -3.89 -19.85
N PRO A 54 -13.26 -4.33 -19.23
CA PRO A 54 -13.02 -5.76 -19.05
C PRO A 54 -14.11 -6.37 -18.18
N VAL A 55 -14.54 -7.59 -18.52
CA VAL A 55 -15.57 -8.30 -17.73
C VAL A 55 -15.04 -8.74 -16.36
N ALA A 56 -13.73 -8.89 -16.21
CA ALA A 56 -13.09 -9.22 -14.94
C ALA A 56 -11.62 -8.81 -14.92
N VAL A 57 -11.15 -8.44 -13.73
CA VAL A 57 -9.74 -8.38 -13.38
C VAL A 57 -9.44 -9.62 -12.54
N ALA A 58 -8.69 -10.57 -13.08
CA ALA A 58 -8.42 -11.85 -12.42
C ALA A 58 -7.38 -11.72 -11.29
N GLY A 59 -6.46 -10.76 -11.42
CA GLY A 59 -5.39 -10.51 -10.44
C GLY A 59 -5.61 -9.24 -9.64
N LYS A 60 -4.56 -8.85 -8.93
CA LYS A 60 -4.52 -7.68 -8.04
C LYS A 60 -5.02 -6.39 -8.75
N PRO A 61 -5.81 -5.55 -8.07
CA PRO A 61 -6.20 -5.62 -6.65
C PRO A 61 -7.36 -6.57 -6.32
N GLN A 62 -7.83 -7.38 -7.26
CA GLN A 62 -8.94 -8.31 -7.05
C GLN A 62 -8.45 -9.63 -6.43
N SER A 63 -9.34 -10.32 -5.70
CA SER A 63 -9.01 -11.54 -4.96
C SER A 63 -8.76 -12.83 -5.78
N PRO A 64 -9.27 -13.04 -7.02
CA PRO A 64 -9.30 -14.38 -7.62
C PRO A 64 -7.95 -15.10 -7.72
N LEU A 65 -6.85 -14.40 -8.03
CA LEU A 65 -5.52 -15.03 -8.07
C LEU A 65 -4.97 -15.36 -6.68
N TYR A 66 -5.28 -14.55 -5.67
CA TYR A 66 -4.92 -14.85 -4.27
C TYR A 66 -5.67 -16.07 -3.76
N GLU A 67 -6.98 -16.15 -4.00
CA GLU A 67 -7.82 -17.30 -3.64
C GLU A 67 -7.33 -18.57 -4.32
N LEU A 68 -7.03 -18.50 -5.62
CA LEU A 68 -6.45 -19.62 -6.36
C LEU A 68 -5.08 -20.06 -5.80
N ALA A 69 -4.24 -19.11 -5.37
CA ALA A 69 -2.95 -19.42 -4.76
C ALA A 69 -3.12 -20.13 -3.42
N VAL A 70 -4.02 -19.65 -2.55
CA VAL A 70 -4.36 -20.29 -1.27
C VAL A 70 -4.87 -21.73 -1.48
N ASP A 71 -5.79 -21.91 -2.42
CA ASP A 71 -6.33 -23.24 -2.77
C ASP A 71 -5.22 -24.19 -3.25
N ARG A 72 -4.36 -23.71 -4.15
CA ARG A 72 -3.25 -24.52 -4.69
C ARG A 72 -2.18 -24.86 -3.67
N LEU A 73 -1.95 -23.97 -2.71
CA LEU A 73 -1.03 -24.23 -1.59
C LEU A 73 -1.64 -25.20 -0.56
N GLY A 74 -2.96 -25.41 -0.59
CA GLY A 74 -3.67 -26.24 0.40
C GLY A 74 -3.60 -25.64 1.80
N THR A 75 -3.50 -24.31 1.92
CA THR A 75 -3.43 -23.58 3.19
C THR A 75 -4.76 -22.89 3.50
N ALA A 76 -4.96 -22.52 4.76
CA ALA A 76 -6.07 -21.62 5.11
C ALA A 76 -5.66 -20.15 4.87
N PRO A 77 -6.60 -19.25 4.53
CA PRO A 77 -6.30 -17.83 4.37
C PRO A 77 -5.54 -17.23 5.56
N GLN A 78 -5.93 -17.56 6.80
CA GLN A 78 -5.31 -17.09 8.05
C GLN A 78 -3.88 -17.62 8.28
N ARG A 79 -3.40 -18.53 7.44
CA ARG A 79 -2.04 -19.09 7.45
C ARG A 79 -1.26 -18.74 6.19
N THR A 80 -1.79 -17.82 5.41
CA THR A 80 -1.18 -17.36 4.15
C THR A 80 -0.88 -15.89 4.27
N LEU A 81 0.35 -15.51 3.97
CA LEU A 81 0.82 -14.13 3.98
C LEU A 81 1.03 -13.69 2.52
N ALA A 82 0.34 -12.64 2.11
CA ALA A 82 0.62 -11.94 0.86
C ALA A 82 1.73 -10.91 1.08
N VAL A 83 2.72 -10.87 0.19
CA VAL A 83 3.85 -9.94 0.28
C VAL A 83 3.92 -9.10 -0.99
N GLY A 84 3.97 -7.79 -0.85
CA GLY A 84 4.04 -6.88 -1.98
C GLY A 84 4.52 -5.49 -1.60
N ASP A 85 4.81 -4.68 -2.61
CA ASP A 85 5.39 -3.35 -2.46
C ASP A 85 4.42 -2.21 -2.85
N ARG A 86 3.23 -2.56 -3.34
CA ARG A 86 2.21 -1.60 -3.74
C ARG A 86 0.96 -1.70 -2.88
N LEU A 87 0.55 -0.56 -2.35
CA LEU A 87 -0.66 -0.47 -1.53
C LEU A 87 -1.91 -0.69 -2.38
N ASP A 88 -1.98 -0.01 -3.54
CA ASP A 88 -3.16 0.02 -4.43
C ASP A 88 -3.47 -1.32 -5.10
N THR A 89 -2.50 -2.20 -5.23
CA THR A 89 -2.68 -3.49 -5.89
C THR A 89 -2.36 -4.69 -4.99
N ASP A 90 -1.18 -4.74 -4.36
CA ASP A 90 -0.77 -5.90 -3.58
C ASP A 90 -1.49 -5.97 -2.24
N ILE A 91 -1.47 -4.88 -1.46
CA ILE A 91 -2.08 -4.84 -0.14
C ILE A 91 -3.61 -4.81 -0.25
N ALA A 92 -4.14 -4.03 -1.20
CA ALA A 92 -5.56 -4.03 -1.50
C ALA A 92 -6.06 -5.42 -1.93
N GLY A 93 -5.30 -6.15 -2.75
CA GLY A 93 -5.64 -7.49 -3.19
C GLY A 93 -5.58 -8.52 -2.06
N ALA A 94 -4.58 -8.44 -1.17
CA ALA A 94 -4.51 -9.27 0.03
C ALA A 94 -5.74 -9.05 0.93
N ARG A 95 -6.11 -7.79 1.18
CA ARG A 95 -7.31 -7.42 1.94
C ARG A 95 -8.59 -7.96 1.29
N ALA A 96 -8.72 -7.83 -0.04
CA ALA A 96 -9.87 -8.35 -0.78
C ALA A 96 -10.01 -9.86 -0.67
N ALA A 97 -8.89 -10.58 -0.54
CA ALA A 97 -8.84 -12.03 -0.37
C ALA A 97 -8.90 -12.48 1.11
N GLY A 98 -8.98 -11.56 2.07
CA GLY A 98 -8.97 -11.87 3.51
C GLY A 98 -7.66 -12.47 4.00
N LEU A 99 -6.53 -12.08 3.38
CA LEU A 99 -5.20 -12.53 3.75
C LEU A 99 -4.48 -11.49 4.63
N ASP A 100 -3.62 -11.98 5.51
CA ASP A 100 -2.59 -11.14 6.11
C ASP A 100 -1.63 -10.62 5.03
N SER A 101 -1.13 -9.40 5.21
CA SER A 101 -0.24 -8.76 4.25
C SER A 101 1.04 -8.25 4.88
N ALA A 102 2.16 -8.38 4.16
CA ALA A 102 3.42 -7.72 4.45
C ALA A 102 3.74 -6.71 3.34
N TRP A 103 3.74 -5.45 3.70
CA TRP A 103 4.15 -4.37 2.81
C TRP A 103 5.65 -4.16 2.89
N VAL A 104 6.36 -4.35 1.77
CA VAL A 104 7.82 -4.23 1.69
C VAL A 104 8.22 -2.87 1.12
N LEU A 105 9.07 -2.14 1.84
CA LEU A 105 9.43 -0.75 1.54
C LEU A 105 10.61 -0.58 0.57
N THR A 106 11.09 -1.67 -0.05
CA THR A 106 12.13 -1.60 -1.13
C THR A 106 11.54 -1.33 -2.51
N GLY A 107 10.21 -1.23 -2.63
CA GLY A 107 9.51 -1.16 -3.90
C GLY A 107 9.03 0.24 -4.28
N VAL A 108 7.77 0.29 -4.74
CA VAL A 108 7.19 1.48 -5.37
C VAL A 108 6.69 2.49 -4.34
N ASP A 109 5.92 2.03 -3.35
CA ASP A 109 5.26 2.93 -2.41
C ASP A 109 6.14 3.23 -1.19
N ARG A 110 6.05 4.47 -0.73
CA ARG A 110 6.76 4.98 0.44
C ARG A 110 5.86 5.01 1.67
N PRO A 111 6.41 5.10 2.90
CA PRO A 111 5.64 5.19 4.13
C PRO A 111 4.53 6.25 4.10
N SER A 112 4.78 7.41 3.50
CA SER A 112 3.80 8.48 3.36
C SER A 112 2.56 8.09 2.54
N ALA A 113 2.70 7.18 1.57
CA ALA A 113 1.60 6.74 0.72
C ALA A 113 0.48 6.04 1.51
N LEU A 114 0.82 5.33 2.61
CA LEU A 114 -0.15 4.64 3.45
C LEU A 114 -1.18 5.60 4.06
N LEU A 115 -0.78 6.82 4.36
CA LEU A 115 -1.62 7.81 5.03
C LEU A 115 -2.75 8.35 4.13
N GLY A 116 -2.60 8.23 2.81
CA GLY A 116 -3.61 8.59 1.81
C GLY A 116 -4.61 7.47 1.50
N THR A 117 -4.52 6.31 2.19
CA THR A 117 -5.38 5.15 1.96
C THR A 117 -6.12 4.75 3.22
N ASP A 118 -7.11 3.87 3.09
CA ASP A 118 -7.77 3.16 4.20
C ASP A 118 -7.19 1.76 4.44
N LEU A 119 -6.05 1.46 3.81
CA LEU A 119 -5.38 0.17 3.91
C LEU A 119 -4.51 0.13 5.16
N ASP A 120 -4.56 -1.01 5.86
CA ASP A 120 -3.73 -1.30 7.02
C ASP A 120 -3.02 -2.65 6.79
N PRO A 121 -1.78 -2.65 6.28
CA PRO A 121 -1.01 -3.88 6.13
C PRO A 121 -0.73 -4.51 7.51
N THR A 122 -0.84 -5.84 7.60
CA THR A 122 -0.58 -6.57 8.86
C THR A 122 0.86 -6.39 9.33
N PHE A 123 1.79 -6.36 8.37
CA PHE A 123 3.22 -6.16 8.62
C PHE A 123 3.80 -5.11 7.69
N VAL A 124 4.76 -4.35 8.18
CA VAL A 124 5.57 -3.41 7.39
C VAL A 124 7.03 -3.82 7.54
N ILE A 125 7.71 -4.13 6.43
CA ILE A 125 9.07 -4.65 6.43
C ILE A 125 9.97 -3.82 5.51
N ALA A 126 11.23 -3.62 5.90
CA ALA A 126 12.19 -2.89 5.09
C ALA A 126 12.62 -3.70 3.87
N SER A 127 12.74 -5.02 4.01
CA SER A 127 13.12 -5.92 2.92
C SER A 127 12.58 -7.34 3.15
N LEU A 128 12.61 -8.17 2.12
CA LEU A 128 12.17 -9.57 2.19
C LEU A 128 12.98 -10.40 3.20
N SER A 129 14.21 -10.02 3.54
CA SER A 129 15.02 -10.73 4.53
C SER A 129 14.41 -10.70 5.94
N GLU A 130 13.59 -9.69 6.25
CA GLU A 130 12.90 -9.58 7.54
C GLU A 130 11.79 -10.63 7.73
N LEU A 131 11.32 -11.27 6.68
CA LEU A 131 10.37 -12.39 6.80
C LEU A 131 10.93 -13.57 7.61
N LEU A 132 12.25 -13.64 7.76
CA LEU A 132 12.96 -14.69 8.51
C LEU A 132 13.43 -14.20 9.90
N GLN A 133 13.06 -12.99 10.30
CA GLN A 133 13.45 -12.37 11.58
C GLN A 133 12.25 -12.22 12.51
N PRO A 134 12.46 -12.12 13.82
CA PRO A 134 11.40 -11.74 14.74
C PRO A 134 10.86 -10.35 14.39
N TYR A 135 9.53 -10.22 14.32
CA TYR A 135 8.87 -8.95 14.03
C TYR A 135 8.57 -8.19 15.33
N ALA A 136 9.14 -6.99 15.46
CA ALA A 136 8.81 -6.09 16.55
C ALA A 136 7.44 -5.42 16.23
N VAL A 137 6.44 -5.72 17.04
CA VAL A 137 5.09 -5.17 16.88
C VAL A 137 5.02 -3.80 17.56
N PRO A 138 4.58 -2.73 16.83
CA PRO A 138 4.34 -1.45 17.46
C PRO A 138 3.19 -1.56 18.48
N SER A 139 3.34 -0.91 19.62
CA SER A 139 2.32 -0.93 20.69
C SER A 139 2.16 0.45 21.34
N PRO A 140 0.93 0.82 21.77
CA PRO A 140 0.71 2.07 22.49
C PRO A 140 1.33 2.01 23.89
N HIS A 141 1.95 3.12 24.32
CA HIS A 141 2.55 3.26 25.63
C HIS A 141 2.51 4.71 26.12
N GLU A 142 1.71 5.01 27.14
CA GLU A 142 1.64 6.33 27.80
C GLU A 142 1.50 7.52 26.83
N GLY A 143 0.59 7.40 25.86
CA GLY A 143 0.34 8.46 24.84
C GLY A 143 1.38 8.53 23.71
N THR A 144 2.24 7.51 23.61
CA THR A 144 3.21 7.32 22.54
C THR A 144 3.02 5.95 21.88
N TRP A 145 3.66 5.73 20.74
CA TRP A 145 3.80 4.42 20.13
C TRP A 145 5.25 3.93 20.23
N ARG A 146 5.44 2.70 20.65
CA ARG A 146 6.76 2.08 20.77
C ARG A 146 6.89 0.89 19.86
N CYS A 147 8.08 0.75 19.23
CA CYS A 147 8.49 -0.43 18.49
C CYS A 147 9.97 -0.69 18.82
N ALA A 148 10.27 -1.81 19.47
CA ALA A 148 11.58 -2.04 20.10
C ALA A 148 11.98 -0.87 21.01
N SER A 149 13.15 -0.23 20.77
CA SER A 149 13.58 0.97 21.51
C SER A 149 13.13 2.29 20.86
N ALA A 150 12.53 2.24 19.66
CA ALA A 150 11.99 3.43 19.03
C ALA A 150 10.67 3.88 19.68
N THR A 151 10.49 5.19 19.78
CA THR A 151 9.26 5.81 20.31
C THR A 151 8.79 6.88 19.34
N ALA A 152 7.51 6.88 18.99
CA ALA A 152 6.87 7.89 18.18
C ALA A 152 5.77 8.61 18.98
N ARG A 153 5.70 9.93 18.87
CA ARG A 153 4.73 10.78 19.56
C ARG A 153 4.15 11.80 18.59
N LEU A 154 2.87 12.08 18.76
CA LEU A 154 2.18 13.17 18.08
C LEU A 154 1.86 14.27 19.10
N GLU A 155 2.51 15.43 18.94
CA GLU A 155 2.28 16.62 19.76
C GLU A 155 2.00 17.81 18.85
N ASP A 156 0.92 18.52 19.12
CA ASP A 156 0.49 19.71 18.34
C ASP A 156 0.48 19.50 16.81
N GLY A 157 0.12 18.29 16.38
CA GLY A 157 0.10 17.92 14.97
C GLY A 157 1.47 17.60 14.35
N ALA A 158 2.54 17.56 15.14
CA ALA A 158 3.86 17.15 14.68
C ALA A 158 4.20 15.72 15.14
N LEU A 159 4.76 14.91 14.22
CA LEU A 159 5.31 13.61 14.53
C LEU A 159 6.76 13.78 15.00
N THR A 160 7.05 13.34 16.21
CA THR A 160 8.40 13.25 16.76
C THR A 160 8.77 11.80 16.95
N ILE A 161 9.98 11.41 16.49
CA ILE A 161 10.49 10.05 16.60
C ILE A 161 11.82 10.07 17.32
N GLU A 162 11.89 9.30 18.41
CA GLU A 162 13.13 8.98 19.12
C GLU A 162 13.48 7.53 18.79
N ARG A 163 14.53 7.33 18.00
CA ARG A 163 14.91 6.00 17.53
C ARG A 163 15.63 5.18 18.58
N GLY A 164 16.45 5.80 19.42
CA GLY A 164 17.36 5.07 20.29
C GLY A 164 18.36 4.24 19.49
N ASP A 165 18.52 2.97 19.86
CA ASP A 165 19.31 1.94 19.17
C ASP A 165 18.46 1.03 18.27
N ALA A 166 17.20 1.36 18.05
CA ALA A 166 16.31 0.61 17.16
C ALA A 166 16.75 0.68 15.69
N GLU A 167 16.42 -0.36 14.95
CA GLU A 167 16.57 -0.34 13.49
C GLU A 167 15.65 0.74 12.87
N PRO A 168 16.03 1.34 11.73
CA PRO A 168 15.20 2.37 11.08
C PRO A 168 13.76 1.93 10.83
N ILE A 169 13.54 0.68 10.43
CA ILE A 169 12.21 0.14 10.17
C ILE A 169 11.33 0.09 11.43
N GLU A 170 11.91 -0.12 12.60
CA GLU A 170 11.17 -0.14 13.87
C GLU A 170 10.69 1.27 14.22
N ALA A 171 11.49 2.29 13.93
CA ALA A 171 11.08 3.69 14.07
C ALA A 171 9.98 4.07 13.07
N VAL A 172 10.06 3.58 11.82
CA VAL A 172 8.99 3.75 10.83
C VAL A 172 7.70 3.07 11.29
N ARG A 173 7.77 1.84 11.83
CA ARG A 173 6.59 1.13 12.38
C ARG A 173 5.94 1.91 13.53
N ALA A 174 6.73 2.44 14.46
CA ALA A 174 6.21 3.26 15.55
C ALA A 174 5.52 4.53 15.03
N GLY A 175 6.15 5.23 14.08
CA GLY A 175 5.62 6.44 13.45
C GLY A 175 4.35 6.18 12.65
N LEU A 176 4.30 5.13 11.83
CA LEU A 176 3.11 4.74 11.09
C LEU A 176 1.95 4.41 12.03
N ALA A 177 2.19 3.68 13.12
CA ALA A 177 1.16 3.35 14.09
C ALA A 177 0.56 4.62 14.73
N ALA A 178 1.40 5.62 15.08
CA ALA A 178 0.93 6.90 15.60
C ALA A 178 0.07 7.67 14.59
N LEU A 179 0.49 7.70 13.32
CA LEU A 179 -0.24 8.40 12.26
C LEU A 179 -1.53 7.70 11.84
N ILE A 180 -1.56 6.36 11.84
CA ILE A 180 -2.77 5.56 11.59
C ILE A 180 -3.80 5.83 12.69
N GLU A 181 -3.37 5.90 13.95
CA GLU A 181 -4.26 6.26 15.06
C GLU A 181 -4.84 7.67 14.90
N LEU A 182 -4.01 8.65 14.48
CA LEU A 182 -4.49 9.99 14.19
C LEU A 182 -5.53 9.99 13.06
N ARG A 183 -5.27 9.25 11.99
CA ARG A 183 -6.21 9.09 10.87
C ARG A 183 -7.55 8.53 11.34
N ALA A 184 -7.53 7.50 12.17
CA ALA A 184 -8.75 6.88 12.71
C ALA A 184 -9.54 7.86 13.59
N ARG A 185 -8.88 8.60 14.49
CA ARG A 185 -9.53 9.63 15.34
C ARG A 185 -10.17 10.75 14.51
N ASN A 186 -9.53 11.16 13.41
CA ASN A 186 -10.09 12.19 12.53
C ASN A 186 -11.33 11.67 11.78
N ALA A 187 -11.31 10.42 11.31
CA ALA A 187 -12.46 9.81 10.65
C ALA A 187 -13.68 9.70 11.59
N ASP A 188 -13.47 9.37 12.87
CA ASP A 188 -14.52 9.32 13.87
C ASP A 188 -15.01 10.72 14.27
N GLY A 189 -14.11 11.73 14.32
CA GLY A 189 -14.44 13.13 14.60
C GLY A 189 -15.27 13.79 13.50
N ASP A 190 -14.92 13.56 12.23
CA ASP A 190 -15.68 14.07 11.07
C ASP A 190 -17.10 13.45 10.98
N ALA A 191 -17.30 12.27 11.52
CA ALA A 191 -18.62 11.65 11.63
C ALA A 191 -19.50 12.35 12.70
N ALA A 192 -18.87 12.90 13.75
CA ALA A 192 -19.55 13.61 14.84
C ALA A 192 -19.78 15.11 14.54
N ASP A 193 -18.95 15.72 13.71
CA ASP A 193 -18.84 17.17 13.54
C ASP A 193 -19.35 17.71 12.17
N ARG A 194 -20.20 16.96 11.44
CA ARG A 194 -20.92 17.50 10.27
C ARG A 194 -21.85 18.69 10.58
N ALA A 195 -21.66 19.32 11.74
CA ALA A 195 -22.40 20.49 12.22
C ALA A 195 -21.54 21.73 12.51
N GLY A 196 -20.23 21.77 12.23
CA GLY A 196 -19.40 22.96 12.51
C GLY A 196 -18.03 22.97 11.83
N ASP A 197 -17.77 24.07 11.15
CA ASP A 197 -16.63 24.40 10.31
C ASP A 197 -15.25 24.44 11.04
N GLU A 198 -14.17 24.18 10.28
CA GLU A 198 -12.76 24.57 10.48
C GLU A 198 -11.72 23.61 11.11
N ALA A 199 -12.04 22.41 11.62
CA ALA A 199 -11.02 21.51 12.19
C ALA A 199 -10.26 20.64 11.17
N GLY A 200 -10.75 20.48 9.95
CA GLY A 200 -10.24 19.54 8.94
C GLY A 200 -8.85 19.87 8.35
N SER A 201 -8.42 21.15 8.34
CA SER A 201 -7.19 21.53 7.63
C SER A 201 -5.90 21.24 8.43
N SER A 202 -5.94 21.30 9.75
CA SER A 202 -4.76 21.11 10.61
C SER A 202 -4.32 19.62 10.66
N SER A 203 -5.26 18.70 10.68
CA SER A 203 -4.98 17.26 10.79
C SER A 203 -4.46 16.65 9.48
N THR A 204 -4.93 17.13 8.33
CA THR A 204 -4.40 16.72 7.01
C THR A 204 -2.96 17.16 6.85
N SER A 205 -2.61 18.38 7.30
CA SER A 205 -1.23 18.86 7.30
C SER A 205 -0.31 18.03 8.18
N ALA A 206 -0.76 17.63 9.37
CA ALA A 206 0.00 16.78 10.29
C ALA A 206 0.32 15.42 9.69
N LEU A 207 -0.64 14.78 9.01
CA LEU A 207 -0.42 13.51 8.32
C LEU A 207 0.62 13.65 7.20
N GLN A 208 0.55 14.70 6.38
CA GLN A 208 1.49 14.92 5.28
C GLN A 208 2.92 15.17 5.77
N VAL A 209 3.11 16.02 6.78
CA VAL A 209 4.44 16.29 7.36
C VAL A 209 4.99 15.06 8.05
N GLY A 210 4.17 14.34 8.83
CA GLY A 210 4.60 13.10 9.48
C GLY A 210 4.99 12.01 8.48
N GLY A 211 4.28 11.89 7.36
CA GLY A 211 4.63 10.97 6.29
C GLY A 211 5.99 11.26 5.67
N ALA A 212 6.29 12.51 5.40
CA ALA A 212 7.59 12.92 4.87
C ALA A 212 8.75 12.60 5.83
N VAL A 213 8.55 12.76 7.13
CA VAL A 213 9.55 12.36 8.15
C VAL A 213 9.86 10.86 8.08
N LEU A 214 8.86 10.02 7.83
CA LEU A 214 9.06 8.57 7.70
C LEU A 214 9.78 8.20 6.40
N ASP A 215 9.49 8.91 5.31
CA ASP A 215 10.17 8.71 4.03
C ASP A 215 11.67 9.06 4.15
N ASP A 216 12.00 10.20 4.78
CA ASP A 216 13.39 10.63 5.04
C ASP A 216 14.15 9.62 5.91
N LEU A 217 13.48 9.04 6.90
CA LEU A 217 14.05 8.02 7.78
C LEU A 217 14.44 6.76 7.02
N MET A 218 13.60 6.33 6.06
CA MET A 218 13.89 5.18 5.21
C MET A 218 15.00 5.46 4.20
N ASP A 219 15.06 6.66 3.62
CA ASP A 219 16.13 7.03 2.69
C ASP A 219 17.50 7.08 3.40
N ALA A 220 17.55 7.59 4.60
CA ALA A 220 18.77 7.59 5.41
C ALA A 220 19.27 6.16 5.74
N ALA A 221 18.34 5.20 5.89
CA ALA A 221 18.66 3.79 6.11
C ALA A 221 19.18 3.08 4.85
N ALA A 222 18.69 3.46 3.67
CA ALA A 222 19.07 2.85 2.39
C ALA A 222 20.43 3.37 1.86
N GLY A 223 20.90 4.54 2.33
CA GLY A 223 22.14 5.20 1.89
C GLY A 223 23.39 4.87 2.73
N GLY A 224 23.28 4.08 3.77
CA GLY A 224 24.37 3.60 4.63
C GLY A 224 24.74 2.16 4.30
#